data_3147e278e8befd0e335dbf937c23bfa0
#
_entry.id   3147e278e8befd0e335dbf937c23bfa0
#
_cell.length_a   1.000
_cell.length_b   1.000
_cell.length_c   1.000
_cell.angle_alpha   90.00
_cell.angle_beta   90.00
_cell.angle_gamma   90.00
#
_symmetry.space_group_name_H-M   'P 1'
#
loop_
_entity.id
_entity.type
_entity.pdbx_description
1 polymer ?
#
loop_
_entity_poly.entity_id
_entity_poly.type
_entity_poly.pdbx_seq_one_letter_code
_entity_poly.pdbx_strand_id
1 'polypeptide(L)'
;RILSSAASDVYKRQLYVGIKANRSKVIAPLTTRDNRAIWRGDFTGIQFDTYGDARNNIIINSNASGSQSDAIRLPGTDWGGGPSVNSNVNYDFKSAGRITEDGYEIEFIIPFSEIPFPNGKKQAWKIKIFSGYIDDDNEGIEVRAASSKSSRDASCQLCLLDHTIVMDDIKIEKKLNFLPYVSSNVSGTREKYNDRIKYDQPKLNYGVGFNFELNKNLSIEGTLNPDFSQVESDATRIDINSPTAINYPEKRPFFNRGIDAMDYPVSYTHLRAHETVVH
;
A
#
# COMPACT_ATOMS: atom_id res chain seq x y z
N ARG A 1 15.16 -22.88 -1.54
CA ARG A 1 15.06 -22.94 -0.07
C ARG A 1 15.19 -21.52 0.45
N ILE A 2 14.06 -20.89 0.78
CA ILE A 2 14.07 -19.53 1.36
C ILE A 2 14.39 -19.71 2.84
N LEU A 3 15.60 -19.40 3.25
CA LEU A 3 15.94 -19.19 4.64
C LEU A 3 15.78 -17.68 4.88
N SER A 4 14.59 -17.28 5.33
CA SER A 4 14.42 -15.94 5.85
C SER A 4 14.79 -15.96 7.33
N SER A 5 15.93 -15.39 7.69
CA SER A 5 16.17 -14.98 9.07
C SER A 5 15.64 -13.56 9.22
N ALA A 6 14.53 -13.40 9.89
CA ALA A 6 14.07 -12.09 10.31
C ALA A 6 14.64 -11.83 11.70
N ALA A 7 15.50 -10.84 11.82
CA ALA A 7 15.85 -10.25 13.10
C ALA A 7 14.96 -9.01 13.27
N SER A 8 14.11 -9.00 14.29
CA SER A 8 13.38 -7.79 14.67
C SER A 8 14.03 -7.21 15.91
N ASP A 9 14.52 -5.99 15.81
CA ASP A 9 14.94 -5.21 16.96
C ASP A 9 13.93 -4.10 17.20
N VAL A 10 13.37 -4.06 18.41
CA VAL A 10 12.37 -3.07 18.80
C VAL A 10 13.08 -1.93 19.49
N TYR A 11 13.58 -0.99 18.74
CA TYR A 11 13.86 0.32 19.31
C TYR A 11 12.51 1.00 19.59
N LYS A 12 12.29 1.48 20.79
CA LYS A 12 11.02 1.96 21.41
C LYS A 12 10.03 2.73 20.49
N ARG A 13 10.40 3.11 19.25
CA ARG A 13 9.61 3.90 18.31
C ARG A 13 9.44 3.30 16.92
N GLN A 14 10.25 2.29 16.57
CA GLN A 14 10.30 1.73 15.23
C GLN A 14 10.51 0.22 15.28
N LEU A 15 9.95 -0.48 14.33
CA LEU A 15 10.21 -1.89 14.07
C LEU A 15 11.25 -1.99 12.96
N TYR A 16 12.32 -2.72 13.22
CA TYR A 16 13.35 -3.07 12.24
C TYR A 16 13.14 -4.51 11.81
N VAL A 17 13.12 -4.74 10.51
CA VAL A 17 12.96 -6.08 9.93
C VAL A 17 14.01 -6.29 8.87
N GLY A 18 14.86 -7.29 9.05
CA GLY A 18 15.83 -7.74 8.06
C GLY A 18 15.39 -9.07 7.45
N ILE A 19 15.39 -9.16 6.12
CA ILE A 19 15.02 -10.37 5.39
C ILE A 19 16.12 -10.70 4.39
N LYS A 20 16.60 -11.95 4.44
CA LYS A 20 17.54 -12.51 3.47
C LYS A 20 16.81 -13.55 2.62
N ALA A 21 16.91 -13.44 1.31
CA ALA A 21 16.36 -14.37 0.34
C ALA A 21 17.48 -14.96 -0.52
N ASN A 22 17.57 -16.27 -0.56
CA ASN A 22 18.56 -16.97 -1.38
C ASN A 22 18.01 -17.19 -2.79
N ARG A 23 18.74 -16.68 -3.79
CA ARG A 23 18.40 -16.75 -5.20
C ARG A 23 19.66 -16.89 -6.04
N SER A 24 19.64 -17.78 -7.03
CA SER A 24 20.74 -17.94 -7.98
C SER A 24 20.84 -16.77 -8.96
N LYS A 25 19.69 -16.14 -9.27
CA LYS A 25 19.57 -14.96 -10.13
C LYS A 25 18.54 -14.04 -9.52
N VAL A 26 18.89 -12.77 -9.40
CA VAL A 26 18.00 -11.73 -8.82
C VAL A 26 17.53 -10.79 -9.92
N ILE A 27 16.23 -10.64 -10.04
CA ILE A 27 15.58 -9.70 -10.92
C ILE A 27 14.87 -8.64 -10.07
N ALA A 28 15.46 -7.45 -9.95
CA ALA A 28 14.94 -6.39 -9.10
C ALA A 28 14.74 -5.11 -9.91
N PRO A 29 13.58 -4.94 -10.58
CA PRO A 29 13.31 -3.74 -11.36
C PRO A 29 13.26 -2.51 -10.46
N LEU A 30 13.91 -1.43 -10.88
CA LEU A 30 13.76 -0.13 -10.23
C LEU A 30 12.48 0.53 -10.72
N THR A 31 11.56 0.79 -9.83
CA THR A 31 10.25 1.37 -10.14
C THR A 31 9.90 2.49 -9.16
N THR A 32 8.92 3.30 -9.52
CA THR A 32 8.28 4.20 -8.56
C THR A 32 7.53 3.38 -7.50
N ARG A 33 7.24 3.99 -6.36
CA ARG A 33 6.44 3.38 -5.29
C ARG A 33 5.08 2.92 -5.85
N ASP A 34 4.60 1.78 -5.36
CA ASP A 34 3.32 1.15 -5.70
C ASP A 34 3.12 0.81 -7.19
N ASN A 35 4.19 0.79 -7.95
CA ASN A 35 4.14 0.37 -9.33
C ASN A 35 4.05 -1.16 -9.43
N ARG A 36 3.09 -1.65 -10.21
CA ARG A 36 2.88 -3.10 -10.42
C ARG A 36 4.09 -3.84 -10.99
N ALA A 37 5.04 -3.13 -11.60
CA ALA A 37 6.25 -3.74 -12.13
C ALA A 37 7.13 -4.36 -11.03
N ILE A 38 6.99 -3.98 -9.75
CA ILE A 38 7.69 -4.62 -8.63
C ILE A 38 7.37 -6.13 -8.55
N TRP A 39 6.15 -6.52 -8.91
CA TRP A 39 5.68 -7.90 -8.88
C TRP A 39 6.22 -8.78 -10.02
N ARG A 40 6.91 -8.17 -10.99
CA ARG A 40 7.54 -8.88 -12.12
C ARG A 40 9.00 -9.27 -11.86
N GLY A 41 9.43 -9.27 -10.60
CA GLY A 41 10.79 -9.60 -10.20
C GLY A 41 10.82 -10.23 -8.83
N ASP A 42 12.02 -10.24 -8.24
CA ASP A 42 12.26 -10.72 -6.89
C ASP A 42 11.89 -9.61 -5.89
N PHE A 43 11.01 -9.91 -4.98
CA PHE A 43 10.59 -9.02 -3.91
C PHE A 43 10.35 -9.80 -2.62
N THR A 44 10.40 -9.12 -1.50
CA THR A 44 10.03 -9.67 -0.20
C THR A 44 9.31 -8.64 0.64
N GLY A 45 8.52 -9.10 1.59
CA GLY A 45 7.78 -8.24 2.46
C GLY A 45 7.24 -8.93 3.68
N ILE A 46 6.50 -8.16 4.45
CA ILE A 46 5.86 -8.59 5.69
C ILE A 46 4.40 -8.18 5.70
N GLN A 47 3.57 -9.05 6.20
CA GLN A 47 2.18 -8.79 6.52
C GLN A 47 2.00 -8.74 8.04
N PHE A 48 1.19 -7.80 8.51
CA PHE A 48 0.85 -7.62 9.91
C PHE A 48 -0.66 -7.67 10.10
N ASP A 49 -1.11 -8.45 11.07
CA ASP A 49 -2.39 -8.27 11.75
C ASP A 49 -2.08 -7.80 13.16
N THR A 50 -2.18 -6.50 13.37
CA THR A 50 -1.77 -5.85 14.61
C THR A 50 -2.79 -5.98 15.73
N TYR A 51 -4.06 -6.23 15.38
CA TYR A 51 -5.17 -6.45 16.31
C TYR A 51 -5.37 -7.94 16.61
N GLY A 52 -4.88 -8.83 15.75
CA GLY A 52 -5.05 -10.28 15.88
C GLY A 52 -6.49 -10.76 15.65
N ASP A 53 -7.31 -9.94 14.98
CA ASP A 53 -8.74 -10.19 14.76
C ASP A 53 -9.08 -10.60 13.31
N ALA A 54 -8.06 -10.69 12.46
CA ALA A 54 -8.16 -11.04 11.06
C ALA A 54 -9.12 -10.15 10.24
N ARG A 55 -9.32 -8.90 10.66
CA ARG A 55 -10.16 -7.95 9.91
C ARG A 55 -9.39 -7.27 8.80
N ASN A 56 -8.11 -7.03 9.01
CA ASN A 56 -7.25 -6.49 7.99
C ASN A 56 -5.80 -6.94 8.18
N ASN A 57 -5.02 -6.94 7.10
CA ASN A 57 -3.60 -7.21 7.15
C ASN A 57 -2.86 -6.11 6.40
N ILE A 58 -2.01 -5.39 7.10
CA ILE A 58 -1.10 -4.40 6.50
C ILE A 58 0.00 -5.15 5.76
N ILE A 59 0.28 -4.74 4.54
CA ILE A 59 1.31 -5.32 3.67
C ILE A 59 2.36 -4.26 3.40
N ILE A 60 3.62 -4.58 3.65
CA ILE A 60 4.78 -3.75 3.33
C ILE A 60 5.77 -4.63 2.58
N ASN A 61 6.23 -4.18 1.43
CA ASN A 61 7.20 -4.92 0.65
C ASN A 61 8.20 -4.01 -0.09
N SER A 62 9.30 -4.61 -0.49
CA SER A 62 10.36 -3.96 -1.26
C SER A 62 11.12 -5.00 -2.08
N ASN A 63 11.92 -4.53 -3.02
CA ASN A 63 12.89 -5.34 -3.76
C ASN A 63 14.34 -4.90 -3.51
N ALA A 64 15.28 -5.64 -4.04
CA ALA A 64 16.72 -5.36 -3.83
C ALA A 64 17.19 -4.02 -4.42
N SER A 65 16.44 -3.41 -5.35
CA SER A 65 16.71 -2.09 -5.91
C SER A 65 16.11 -0.95 -5.10
N GLY A 66 15.40 -1.25 -3.99
CA GLY A 66 14.78 -0.26 -3.12
C GLY A 66 13.40 0.22 -3.56
N SER A 67 12.81 -0.38 -4.59
CA SER A 67 11.42 -0.10 -4.97
C SER A 67 10.48 -0.59 -3.87
N GLN A 68 9.54 0.26 -3.46
CA GLN A 68 8.63 0.02 -2.34
C GLN A 68 7.20 -0.14 -2.81
N SER A 69 6.43 -0.93 -2.09
CA SER A 69 4.97 -0.97 -2.23
C SER A 69 4.33 -1.33 -0.91
N ASP A 70 3.15 -0.79 -0.68
CA ASP A 70 2.33 -1.08 0.48
C ASP A 70 0.86 -1.25 0.11
N ALA A 71 0.13 -1.91 0.97
CA ALA A 71 -1.29 -2.16 0.78
C ALA A 71 -1.93 -2.56 2.11
N ILE A 72 -3.25 -2.52 2.15
CA ILE A 72 -4.05 -3.17 3.17
C ILE A 72 -4.91 -4.26 2.51
N ARG A 73 -4.93 -5.43 3.13
CA ARG A 73 -5.79 -6.53 2.73
C ARG A 73 -7.01 -6.57 3.64
N LEU A 74 -8.17 -6.51 3.04
CA LEU A 74 -9.47 -6.44 3.71
C LEU A 74 -10.25 -7.74 3.54
N PRO A 75 -11.22 -8.04 4.42
CA PRO A 75 -12.18 -9.11 4.19
C PRO A 75 -12.98 -8.81 2.92
N GLY A 76 -13.38 -9.84 2.25
CA GLY A 76 -14.13 -9.71 0.99
C GLY A 76 -13.46 -10.52 -0.10
N THR A 77 -14.09 -10.55 -1.25
CA THR A 77 -13.57 -11.26 -2.41
C THR A 77 -13.30 -10.30 -3.53
N ASP A 78 -12.06 -10.28 -3.99
CA ASP A 78 -11.75 -9.78 -5.32
C ASP A 78 -12.44 -10.65 -6.38
N TRP A 79 -12.50 -10.17 -7.62
CA TRP A 79 -13.04 -10.91 -8.77
C TRP A 79 -12.47 -12.33 -8.93
N GLY A 80 -11.32 -12.62 -8.32
CA GLY A 80 -10.68 -13.93 -8.27
C GLY A 80 -10.96 -14.76 -7.01
N GLY A 81 -11.88 -14.34 -6.13
CA GLY A 81 -12.25 -15.06 -4.91
C GLY A 81 -11.26 -14.91 -3.74
N GLY A 82 -10.24 -14.07 -3.89
CA GLY A 82 -9.28 -13.73 -2.82
C GLY A 82 -9.74 -12.55 -1.96
N PRO A 83 -9.01 -12.25 -0.86
CA PRO A 83 -9.27 -11.04 -0.07
C PRO A 83 -8.99 -9.79 -0.89
N SER A 84 -9.82 -8.76 -0.71
CA SER A 84 -9.64 -7.46 -1.36
C SER A 84 -8.33 -6.81 -0.94
N VAL A 85 -7.60 -6.26 -1.90
CA VAL A 85 -6.32 -5.57 -1.66
C VAL A 85 -6.45 -4.11 -2.09
N ASN A 86 -6.38 -3.20 -1.12
CA ASN A 86 -6.36 -1.78 -1.37
C ASN A 86 -4.92 -1.26 -1.30
N SER A 87 -4.36 -0.87 -2.43
CA SER A 87 -3.02 -0.29 -2.57
C SER A 87 -3.02 1.25 -2.59
N ASN A 88 -4.14 1.89 -2.27
CA ASN A 88 -4.22 3.35 -2.17
C ASN A 88 -3.81 3.87 -0.79
N VAL A 89 -3.59 2.99 0.17
CA VAL A 89 -2.99 3.33 1.46
C VAL A 89 -1.53 3.72 1.26
N ASN A 90 -0.99 4.53 2.16
CA ASN A 90 0.40 4.96 2.08
C ASN A 90 0.99 5.01 3.49
N TYR A 91 1.78 4.00 3.84
CA TYR A 91 2.50 3.92 5.10
C TYR A 91 3.91 4.50 4.92
N ASP A 92 4.30 5.46 5.75
CA ASP A 92 5.66 6.04 5.69
C ASP A 92 6.66 5.08 6.36
N PHE A 93 7.31 4.25 5.54
CA PHE A 93 8.40 3.37 5.97
C PHE A 93 9.63 3.56 5.08
N LYS A 94 10.78 3.17 5.63
CA LYS A 94 12.03 3.13 4.86
C LYS A 94 12.43 1.70 4.58
N SER A 95 13.01 1.47 3.42
CA SER A 95 13.66 0.20 3.08
C SER A 95 14.98 0.45 2.37
N ALA A 96 15.90 -0.50 2.57
CA ALA A 96 17.13 -0.57 1.81
C ALA A 96 17.34 -2.02 1.37
N GLY A 97 17.77 -2.21 0.13
CA GLY A 97 18.04 -3.52 -0.43
C GLY A 97 19.43 -3.60 -1.00
N ARG A 98 19.99 -4.80 -1.04
CA ARG A 98 21.24 -5.12 -1.75
C ARG A 98 21.22 -6.51 -2.33
N ILE A 99 21.85 -6.67 -3.48
CA ILE A 99 22.11 -7.98 -4.07
C ILE A 99 23.40 -8.55 -3.44
N THR A 100 23.37 -9.81 -3.10
CA THR A 100 24.50 -10.56 -2.52
C THR A 100 24.90 -11.71 -3.47
N GLU A 101 26.00 -12.39 -3.19
CA GLU A 101 26.43 -13.56 -3.98
C GLU A 101 25.40 -14.70 -3.96
N ASP A 102 24.68 -14.87 -2.83
CA ASP A 102 23.69 -15.93 -2.62
C ASP A 102 22.26 -15.51 -2.92
N GLY A 103 22.01 -14.23 -3.28
CA GLY A 103 20.66 -13.73 -3.48
C GLY A 103 20.52 -12.24 -3.18
N TYR A 104 19.68 -11.89 -2.21
CA TYR A 104 19.49 -10.48 -1.83
C TYR A 104 19.06 -10.34 -0.37
N GLU A 105 19.27 -9.15 0.17
CA GLU A 105 18.87 -8.76 1.52
C GLU A 105 18.08 -7.46 1.44
N ILE A 106 17.04 -7.35 2.28
CA ILE A 106 16.23 -6.15 2.43
C ILE A 106 16.05 -5.87 3.91
N GLU A 107 16.23 -4.60 4.28
CA GLU A 107 15.94 -4.08 5.61
C GLU A 107 14.78 -3.10 5.54
N PHE A 108 13.89 -3.16 6.53
CA PHE A 108 12.77 -2.24 6.69
C PHE A 108 12.89 -1.52 8.03
N ILE A 109 12.57 -0.24 8.03
CA ILE A 109 12.39 0.59 9.21
C ILE A 109 10.95 1.09 9.19
N ILE A 110 10.15 0.61 10.11
CA ILE A 110 8.71 0.87 10.15
C ILE A 110 8.37 1.61 11.45
N PRO A 111 8.05 2.91 11.38
CA PRO A 111 7.66 3.66 12.57
C PRO A 111 6.34 3.13 13.12
N PHE A 112 6.26 2.95 14.44
CA PHE A 112 5.01 2.55 15.08
C PHE A 112 3.90 3.59 14.97
N SER A 113 4.24 4.84 14.67
CA SER A 113 3.24 5.87 14.37
C SER A 113 2.46 5.61 13.10
N GLU A 114 3.03 4.90 12.14
CA GLU A 114 2.42 4.64 10.83
C GLU A 114 1.46 3.45 10.84
N ILE A 115 1.58 2.57 11.83
CA ILE A 115 0.80 1.33 11.90
C ILE A 115 -0.23 1.44 13.03
N PRO A 116 -1.53 1.28 12.74
CA PRO A 116 -2.56 1.22 13.77
C PRO A 116 -2.43 -0.09 14.57
N PHE A 117 -2.59 -0.02 15.88
CA PHE A 117 -2.60 -1.18 16.78
C PHE A 117 -3.32 -0.86 18.11
N PRO A 118 -3.75 -1.87 18.89
CA PRO A 118 -4.51 -1.66 20.13
C PRO A 118 -3.70 -0.89 21.17
N ASN A 119 -4.39 -0.14 22.01
CA ASN A 119 -3.76 0.48 23.18
C ASN A 119 -3.30 -0.59 24.16
N GLY A 120 -2.08 -0.45 24.68
CA GLY A 120 -1.53 -1.36 25.67
C GLY A 120 0.00 -1.35 25.67
N LYS A 121 0.59 -1.63 26.83
CA LYS A 121 2.05 -1.72 26.96
C LYS A 121 2.62 -2.94 26.24
N LYS A 122 1.87 -4.03 26.22
CA LYS A 122 2.25 -5.28 25.58
C LYS A 122 1.47 -5.45 24.30
N GLN A 123 2.17 -5.69 23.21
CA GLN A 123 1.62 -5.91 21.88
C GLN A 123 1.94 -7.33 21.41
N ALA A 124 0.98 -7.97 20.76
CA ALA A 124 1.15 -9.30 20.17
C ALA A 124 0.58 -9.26 18.75
N TRP A 125 1.44 -9.03 17.76
CA TRP A 125 1.03 -8.92 16.37
C TRP A 125 1.19 -10.26 15.66
N LYS A 126 0.19 -10.62 14.88
CA LYS A 126 0.32 -11.72 13.94
C LYS A 126 1.08 -11.26 12.72
N ILE A 127 2.04 -12.06 12.26
CA ILE A 127 2.88 -11.72 11.13
C ILE A 127 3.02 -12.86 10.14
N LYS A 128 3.33 -12.49 8.91
CA LYS A 128 3.74 -13.39 7.85
C LYS A 128 4.79 -12.72 6.98
N ILE A 129 5.93 -13.36 6.81
CA ILE A 129 6.94 -12.94 5.84
C ILE A 129 6.63 -13.65 4.53
N PHE A 130 6.73 -12.92 3.43
CA PHE A 130 6.50 -13.48 2.11
C PHE A 130 7.56 -12.99 1.11
N SER A 131 7.74 -13.76 0.05
CA SER A 131 8.64 -13.46 -1.05
C SER A 131 7.99 -13.93 -2.34
N GLY A 132 8.21 -13.20 -3.40
CA GLY A 132 7.82 -13.58 -4.75
C GLY A 132 9.00 -13.49 -5.70
N TYR A 133 8.99 -14.31 -6.74
CA TYR A 133 9.97 -14.28 -7.79
C TYR A 133 9.43 -14.92 -9.07
N ILE A 134 10.06 -14.63 -10.19
CA ILE A 134 9.78 -15.28 -11.47
C ILE A 134 10.73 -16.48 -11.61
N ASP A 135 10.16 -17.64 -11.87
CA ASP A 135 10.92 -18.86 -12.12
C ASP A 135 11.19 -18.98 -13.62
N ASP A 136 12.41 -18.60 -14.02
CA ASP A 136 12.82 -18.65 -15.43
C ASP A 136 12.92 -20.10 -15.96
N ASP A 137 13.17 -21.08 -15.07
CA ASP A 137 13.30 -22.50 -15.44
C ASP A 137 11.93 -23.16 -15.73
N ASN A 138 10.84 -22.52 -15.27
CA ASN A 138 9.46 -22.96 -15.45
C ASN A 138 8.62 -21.92 -16.24
N GLU A 139 9.04 -21.55 -17.43
CA GLU A 139 8.28 -20.69 -18.36
C GLU A 139 7.89 -19.32 -17.79
N GLY A 140 8.64 -18.80 -16.82
CA GLY A 140 8.38 -17.51 -16.22
C GLY A 140 7.19 -17.51 -15.25
N ILE A 141 6.87 -18.64 -14.64
CA ILE A 141 5.81 -18.76 -13.63
C ILE A 141 6.19 -17.95 -12.38
N GLU A 142 5.25 -17.14 -11.91
CA GLU A 142 5.40 -16.44 -10.63
C GLU A 142 5.28 -17.43 -9.47
N VAL A 143 6.35 -17.55 -8.68
CA VAL A 143 6.39 -18.35 -7.46
C VAL A 143 6.27 -17.43 -6.25
N ARG A 144 5.38 -17.78 -5.34
CA ARG A 144 5.24 -17.11 -4.04
C ARG A 144 5.52 -18.07 -2.91
N ALA A 145 6.43 -17.67 -2.04
CA ALA A 145 6.74 -18.37 -0.81
C ALA A 145 6.36 -17.51 0.40
N ALA A 146 5.97 -18.16 1.49
CA ALA A 146 5.60 -17.48 2.72
C ALA A 146 6.00 -18.29 3.94
N SER A 147 6.21 -17.62 5.07
CA SER A 147 6.51 -18.24 6.36
C SER A 147 5.32 -19.01 6.92
N SER A 148 4.11 -18.59 6.58
CA SER A 148 2.85 -19.23 6.99
C SER A 148 2.32 -20.13 5.88
N LYS A 149 1.60 -21.18 6.25
CA LYS A 149 0.90 -22.04 5.29
C LYS A 149 -0.13 -21.23 4.52
N SER A 150 -0.18 -21.45 3.22
CA SER A 150 -1.20 -20.88 2.35
C SER A 150 -2.14 -21.98 1.88
N SER A 151 -3.45 -21.75 1.92
CA SER A 151 -4.44 -22.66 1.37
C SER A 151 -5.44 -21.86 0.54
N ARG A 152 -5.70 -22.33 -0.69
CA ARG A 152 -6.74 -21.71 -1.54
C ARG A 152 -8.14 -21.99 -1.02
N ASP A 153 -8.31 -23.08 -0.29
CA ASP A 153 -9.60 -23.54 0.25
C ASP A 153 -9.89 -22.96 1.65
N ALA A 154 -9.00 -22.14 2.20
CA ALA A 154 -9.24 -21.53 3.50
C ALA A 154 -10.37 -20.51 3.41
N SER A 155 -11.37 -20.69 4.26
CA SER A 155 -12.51 -19.77 4.38
C SER A 155 -12.09 -18.38 4.88
N CYS A 156 -10.97 -18.29 5.58
CA CYS A 156 -10.40 -17.03 6.08
C CYS A 156 -8.93 -16.94 5.65
N GLN A 157 -8.66 -16.21 4.59
CA GLN A 157 -7.29 -15.97 4.11
C GLN A 157 -6.49 -15.04 5.05
N LEU A 158 -7.16 -14.11 5.72
CA LEU A 158 -6.56 -13.18 6.68
C LEU A 158 -6.12 -13.91 7.97
N CYS A 159 -6.77 -15.02 8.31
CA CYS A 159 -6.42 -15.83 9.46
C CYS A 159 -5.12 -16.65 9.32
N LEU A 160 -4.54 -16.68 8.11
CA LEU A 160 -3.36 -17.51 7.81
C LEU A 160 -2.02 -16.89 8.26
N LEU A 161 -2.03 -15.91 9.14
CA LEU A 161 -0.85 -15.39 9.81
C LEU A 161 -0.64 -16.18 11.11
N ASP A 162 0.28 -17.15 11.10
CA ASP A 162 0.47 -18.10 12.20
C ASP A 162 1.64 -17.77 13.13
N HIS A 163 2.50 -16.82 12.74
CA HIS A 163 3.58 -16.34 13.60
C HIS A 163 3.12 -15.15 14.45
N THR A 164 3.65 -15.03 15.65
CA THR A 164 3.35 -13.92 16.56
C THR A 164 4.64 -13.28 17.04
N ILE A 165 4.75 -11.97 16.89
CA ILE A 165 5.78 -11.18 17.56
C ILE A 165 5.18 -10.51 18.79
N VAL A 166 5.90 -10.60 19.90
CA VAL A 166 5.52 -9.94 21.16
C VAL A 166 6.48 -8.81 21.42
N MET A 167 5.94 -7.63 21.68
CA MET A 167 6.71 -6.41 21.92
C MET A 167 6.19 -5.73 23.17
N ASP A 168 7.10 -5.27 24.01
CA ASP A 168 6.76 -4.59 25.26
C ASP A 168 7.20 -3.12 25.20
N ASP A 169 6.45 -2.26 25.89
CA ASP A 169 6.77 -0.84 26.14
C ASP A 169 6.98 0.01 24.87
N ILE A 170 6.15 -0.21 23.85
CA ILE A 170 6.17 0.58 22.63
C ILE A 170 5.78 2.03 22.94
N LYS A 171 6.64 2.96 22.56
CA LYS A 171 6.39 4.39 22.72
C LYS A 171 5.93 5.00 21.40
N ILE A 172 4.81 5.72 21.46
CA ILE A 172 4.27 6.45 20.32
C ILE A 172 4.42 7.92 20.61
N GLU A 173 5.00 8.61 19.66
CA GLU A 173 5.01 10.06 19.65
C GLU A 173 3.70 10.58 19.08
N LYS A 174 3.12 11.58 19.72
CA LYS A 174 2.06 12.38 19.14
C LYS A 174 2.69 13.17 17.97
N LYS A 175 2.19 12.97 16.78
CA LYS A 175 2.66 13.72 15.61
C LYS A 175 1.64 14.78 15.25
N LEU A 176 2.12 15.97 15.03
CA LEU A 176 1.41 17.05 14.37
C LEU A 176 2.08 17.27 13.02
N ASN A 177 1.42 16.90 11.97
CA ASN A 177 1.93 17.06 10.62
C ASN A 177 1.21 18.21 9.94
N PHE A 178 1.98 19.12 9.36
CA PHE A 178 1.51 20.17 8.46
C PHE A 178 2.01 19.90 7.06
N LEU A 179 1.12 19.92 6.09
CA LEU A 179 1.40 19.69 4.67
C LEU A 179 0.97 20.91 3.88
N PRO A 180 1.77 21.99 3.89
CA PRO A 180 1.52 23.14 3.02
C PRO A 180 1.81 22.75 1.57
N TYR A 181 1.01 23.27 0.64
CA TYR A 181 1.25 23.10 -0.78
C TYR A 181 0.98 24.39 -1.55
N VAL A 182 1.68 24.51 -2.66
CA VAL A 182 1.48 25.56 -3.65
C VAL A 182 1.49 24.89 -5.02
N SER A 183 0.46 25.12 -5.81
CA SER A 183 0.42 24.64 -7.20
C SER A 183 0.17 25.80 -8.16
N SER A 184 0.65 25.66 -9.38
CA SER A 184 0.40 26.60 -10.46
C SER A 184 -0.17 25.87 -11.67
N ASN A 185 -1.27 26.35 -12.19
CA ASN A 185 -1.90 25.81 -13.38
C ASN A 185 -1.90 26.84 -14.50
N VAL A 186 -1.48 26.42 -15.68
CA VAL A 186 -1.52 27.22 -16.90
C VAL A 186 -2.37 26.46 -17.94
N SER A 187 -3.50 27.01 -18.29
CA SER A 187 -4.37 26.48 -19.34
C SER A 187 -4.00 27.08 -20.70
N GLY A 188 -4.01 26.27 -21.73
CA GLY A 188 -3.80 26.71 -23.10
C GLY A 188 -4.97 26.29 -23.98
N THR A 189 -5.52 27.23 -24.75
CA THR A 189 -6.61 26.98 -25.69
C THR A 189 -6.21 27.31 -27.12
N ARG A 190 -6.77 26.58 -28.09
CA ARG A 190 -6.66 26.88 -29.52
C ARG A 190 -8.02 26.71 -30.18
N GLU A 191 -8.35 27.61 -31.08
CA GLU A 191 -9.64 27.59 -31.79
C GLU A 191 -9.63 26.58 -32.96
N LYS A 192 -8.53 26.46 -33.65
CA LYS A 192 -8.37 25.50 -34.76
C LYS A 192 -7.11 24.67 -34.58
N TYR A 193 -7.11 23.48 -35.17
CA TYR A 193 -5.99 22.51 -35.03
C TYR A 193 -4.62 23.11 -35.41
N ASN A 194 -4.56 24.00 -36.41
CA ASN A 194 -3.33 24.63 -36.90
C ASN A 194 -3.00 25.97 -36.20
N ASP A 195 -3.82 26.45 -35.28
CA ASP A 195 -3.56 27.69 -34.55
C ASP A 195 -2.54 27.48 -33.45
N ARG A 196 -1.81 28.55 -33.12
CA ARG A 196 -0.94 28.56 -31.94
C ARG A 196 -1.77 28.50 -30.69
N ILE A 197 -1.28 27.72 -29.73
CA ILE A 197 -1.88 27.65 -28.40
C ILE A 197 -1.72 29.02 -27.72
N LYS A 198 -2.83 29.58 -27.26
CA LYS A 198 -2.86 30.78 -26.42
C LYS A 198 -2.90 30.31 -24.98
N TYR A 199 -1.88 30.69 -24.20
CA TYR A 199 -1.82 30.34 -22.79
C TYR A 199 -2.45 31.45 -21.96
N ASP A 200 -3.24 31.05 -20.98
CA ASP A 200 -3.78 31.94 -19.94
C ASP A 200 -2.68 32.32 -18.93
N GLN A 201 -2.96 33.31 -18.12
CA GLN A 201 -2.07 33.65 -17.02
C GLN A 201 -2.03 32.51 -16.00
N PRO A 202 -0.85 32.21 -15.41
CA PRO A 202 -0.72 31.20 -14.37
C PRO A 202 -1.67 31.50 -13.20
N LYS A 203 -2.48 30.49 -12.81
CA LYS A 203 -3.29 30.57 -11.59
C LYS A 203 -2.55 29.88 -10.49
N LEU A 204 -2.25 30.60 -9.42
CA LEU A 204 -1.64 30.07 -8.22
C LEU A 204 -2.72 29.58 -7.27
N ASN A 205 -2.60 28.36 -6.82
CA ASN A 205 -3.39 27.77 -5.75
C ASN A 205 -2.47 27.45 -4.57
N TYR A 206 -2.94 27.67 -3.37
CA TYR A 206 -2.22 27.33 -2.14
C TYR A 206 -3.20 26.77 -1.13
N GLY A 207 -2.72 25.87 -0.32
CA GLY A 207 -3.50 25.29 0.74
C GLY A 207 -2.62 24.61 1.78
N VAL A 208 -3.27 24.04 2.78
CA VAL A 208 -2.59 23.35 3.86
C VAL A 208 -3.44 22.17 4.34
N GLY A 209 -2.80 21.02 4.45
CA GLY A 209 -3.31 19.88 5.20
C GLY A 209 -2.71 19.85 6.59
N PHE A 210 -3.44 19.38 7.56
CA PHE A 210 -2.91 19.08 8.89
C PHE A 210 -3.48 17.76 9.40
N ASN A 211 -2.65 17.05 10.15
CA ASN A 211 -3.03 15.84 10.85
C ASN A 211 -2.50 15.91 12.28
N PHE A 212 -3.39 15.77 13.23
CA PHE A 212 -3.07 15.76 14.65
C PHE A 212 -3.55 14.45 15.29
N GLU A 213 -2.62 13.61 15.71
CA GLU A 213 -2.92 12.38 16.44
C GLU A 213 -3.08 12.69 17.92
N LEU A 214 -4.32 12.66 18.40
CA LEU A 214 -4.66 12.81 19.83
C LEU A 214 -4.25 11.57 20.64
N ASN A 215 -4.55 10.41 20.08
CA ASN A 215 -4.13 9.10 20.56
C ASN A 215 -4.19 8.10 19.41
N LYS A 216 -3.84 6.82 19.63
CA LYS A 216 -3.80 5.79 18.59
C LYS A 216 -5.11 5.51 17.88
N ASN A 217 -6.23 5.79 18.52
CA ASN A 217 -7.55 5.48 18.01
C ASN A 217 -8.30 6.75 17.58
N LEU A 218 -7.69 7.92 17.76
CA LEU A 218 -8.31 9.19 17.44
C LEU A 218 -7.28 10.14 16.84
N SER A 219 -7.50 10.47 15.59
CA SER A 219 -6.79 11.54 14.88
C SER A 219 -7.77 12.57 14.37
N ILE A 220 -7.33 13.81 14.29
CA ILE A 220 -8.04 14.91 13.66
C ILE A 220 -7.27 15.29 12.41
N GLU A 221 -7.93 15.20 11.29
CA GLU A 221 -7.40 15.66 10.01
C GLU A 221 -8.23 16.80 9.46
N GLY A 222 -7.56 17.74 8.85
CA GLY A 222 -8.21 18.85 8.19
C GLY A 222 -7.41 19.32 7.00
N THR A 223 -8.11 19.86 6.02
CA THR A 223 -7.48 20.51 4.88
C THR A 223 -8.21 21.80 4.55
N LEU A 224 -7.42 22.83 4.23
CA LEU A 224 -7.92 24.09 3.72
C LEU A 224 -7.49 24.22 2.27
N ASN A 225 -8.47 24.44 1.38
CA ASN A 225 -8.30 24.57 -0.07
C ASN A 225 -7.56 23.36 -0.68
N PRO A 226 -8.11 22.12 -0.59
CA PRO A 226 -7.43 20.91 -1.04
C PRO A 226 -7.02 20.99 -2.52
N ASP A 227 -5.82 20.52 -2.83
CA ASP A 227 -5.34 20.46 -4.21
C ASP A 227 -5.97 19.30 -4.96
N PHE A 228 -6.64 19.59 -6.06
CA PHE A 228 -7.27 18.60 -6.93
C PHE A 228 -6.40 18.25 -8.15
N SER A 229 -5.28 18.93 -8.35
CA SER A 229 -4.44 18.76 -9.55
C SER A 229 -3.63 17.46 -9.57
N GLN A 230 -3.39 16.83 -8.41
CA GLN A 230 -2.61 15.59 -8.33
C GLN A 230 -3.34 14.35 -8.85
N VAL A 231 -4.66 14.39 -9.00
CA VAL A 231 -5.46 13.25 -9.43
C VAL A 231 -5.19 12.88 -10.89
N GLU A 232 -4.89 13.86 -11.73
CA GLU A 232 -4.72 13.65 -13.17
C GLU A 232 -3.28 13.30 -13.56
N SER A 233 -2.27 13.74 -12.81
CA SER A 233 -0.86 13.59 -13.19
C SER A 233 -0.30 12.18 -12.99
N ASP A 234 -0.88 11.39 -12.07
CA ASP A 234 -0.40 10.04 -11.73
C ASP A 234 -1.09 8.91 -12.51
N ALA A 235 -2.09 9.24 -13.32
CA ALA A 235 -2.82 8.23 -14.07
C ALA A 235 -2.08 7.86 -15.35
N THR A 236 -1.47 6.70 -15.39
CA THR A 236 -0.89 6.07 -16.60
C THR A 236 -1.95 5.58 -17.60
N ARG A 237 -3.20 6.00 -17.45
CA ARG A 237 -4.29 5.69 -18.38
C ARG A 237 -4.40 6.80 -19.42
N ILE A 238 -3.93 6.49 -20.61
CA ILE A 238 -4.25 7.27 -21.81
C ILE A 238 -5.43 6.55 -22.46
N ASP A 239 -6.62 7.11 -22.30
CA ASP A 239 -7.82 6.56 -22.94
C ASP A 239 -8.21 7.48 -24.09
N ILE A 240 -7.82 7.10 -25.30
CA ILE A 240 -7.95 7.96 -26.47
C ILE A 240 -9.37 7.93 -27.08
N ASN A 241 -10.25 6.99 -26.71
CA ASN A 241 -11.60 6.87 -27.31
C ASN A 241 -12.61 6.16 -26.40
N SER A 242 -12.65 6.44 -25.10
CA SER A 242 -13.72 5.90 -24.25
C SER A 242 -14.95 6.79 -24.26
N PRO A 243 -16.14 6.26 -24.56
CA PRO A 243 -17.39 7.01 -24.45
C PRO A 243 -17.86 7.19 -22.99
N THR A 244 -17.15 6.59 -22.04
CA THR A 244 -17.45 6.68 -20.59
C THR A 244 -16.46 7.59 -19.89
N ALA A 245 -16.93 8.33 -18.91
CA ALA A 245 -16.08 9.16 -18.06
C ALA A 245 -14.99 8.30 -17.40
N ILE A 246 -13.74 8.76 -17.49
CA ILE A 246 -12.61 8.07 -16.85
C ILE A 246 -12.77 8.25 -15.34
N ASN A 247 -12.86 7.13 -14.62
CA ASN A 247 -12.87 7.15 -13.17
C ASN A 247 -11.43 6.93 -12.66
N TYR A 248 -10.87 7.94 -12.02
CA TYR A 248 -9.57 7.85 -11.39
C TYR A 248 -9.73 7.41 -9.94
N PRO A 249 -8.93 6.44 -9.46
CA PRO A 249 -8.92 6.10 -8.04
C PRO A 249 -8.47 7.30 -7.21
N GLU A 250 -9.12 7.51 -6.07
CA GLU A 250 -8.72 8.55 -5.12
C GLU A 250 -7.32 8.25 -4.56
N LYS A 251 -6.38 9.14 -4.74
CA LYS A 251 -4.99 9.00 -4.27
C LYS A 251 -4.59 10.05 -3.24
N ARG A 252 -5.44 11.03 -2.99
CA ARG A 252 -5.12 12.10 -2.05
C ARG A 252 -5.09 11.55 -0.62
N PRO A 253 -4.02 11.79 0.14
CA PRO A 253 -3.87 11.20 1.48
C PRO A 253 -5.00 11.53 2.44
N PHE A 254 -5.56 12.73 2.35
CA PHE A 254 -6.68 13.16 3.20
C PHE A 254 -7.93 12.30 3.01
N PHE A 255 -8.25 11.92 1.78
CA PHE A 255 -9.48 11.16 1.48
C PHE A 255 -9.30 9.64 1.61
N ASN A 256 -8.06 9.16 1.58
CA ASN A 256 -7.75 7.73 1.67
C ASN A 256 -7.51 7.26 3.11
N ARG A 257 -7.23 8.17 4.03
CA ARG A 257 -7.04 7.81 5.44
C ARG A 257 -8.34 7.36 6.07
N GLY A 258 -8.32 6.20 6.72
CA GLY A 258 -9.49 5.63 7.39
C GLY A 258 -10.54 5.03 6.47
N ILE A 259 -10.29 4.93 5.16
CA ILE A 259 -11.22 4.28 4.22
C ILE A 259 -11.43 2.81 4.59
N ASP A 260 -10.42 2.16 5.14
CA ASP A 260 -10.45 0.79 5.65
C ASP A 260 -11.38 0.61 6.84
N ALA A 261 -11.59 1.66 7.65
CA ALA A 261 -12.53 1.63 8.77
C ALA A 261 -13.99 1.74 8.31
N MET A 262 -14.23 2.24 7.10
CA MET A 262 -15.57 2.44 6.52
C MET A 262 -15.93 1.40 5.46
N ASP A 263 -15.01 0.53 5.08
CA ASP A 263 -15.26 -0.52 4.09
C ASP A 263 -15.97 -1.70 4.76
N TYR A 264 -17.30 -1.65 4.73
CA TYR A 264 -18.14 -2.76 5.16
C TYR A 264 -18.39 -3.69 3.97
N PRO A 265 -18.21 -5.00 4.11
CA PRO A 265 -18.60 -5.95 3.08
C PRO A 265 -20.13 -5.89 2.89
N VAL A 266 -20.55 -5.14 1.90
CA VAL A 266 -21.97 -5.11 1.51
C VAL A 266 -22.25 -6.41 0.76
N SER A 267 -23.17 -7.21 1.27
CA SER A 267 -23.64 -8.41 0.59
C SER A 267 -24.28 -8.02 -0.76
N TYR A 268 -23.62 -8.34 -1.85
CA TYR A 268 -24.08 -8.06 -3.22
C TYR A 268 -25.41 -8.72 -3.59
N THR A 269 -25.92 -9.61 -2.76
CA THR A 269 -27.21 -10.30 -2.97
C THR A 269 -28.41 -9.34 -2.95
N HIS A 270 -28.28 -8.17 -2.33
CA HIS A 270 -29.38 -7.19 -2.27
C HIS A 270 -29.39 -6.20 -3.43
N LEU A 271 -28.26 -5.93 -4.09
CA LEU A 271 -28.21 -5.00 -5.21
C LEU A 271 -28.63 -5.61 -6.55
N ARG A 272 -28.50 -6.92 -6.73
CA ARG A 272 -28.98 -7.61 -7.95
C ARG A 272 -30.48 -7.77 -8.04
N ALA A 273 -31.23 -7.65 -6.95
CA ALA A 273 -32.68 -7.78 -6.95
C ALA A 273 -33.44 -6.57 -7.52
N HIS A 274 -32.78 -5.41 -7.66
CA HIS A 274 -33.40 -4.18 -8.15
C HIS A 274 -33.08 -3.82 -9.61
N GLU A 275 -32.18 -4.52 -10.26
CA GLU A 275 -31.83 -4.25 -11.67
C GLU A 275 -32.55 -5.10 -12.71
N THR A 276 -33.47 -5.95 -12.33
CA THR A 276 -34.15 -6.87 -13.27
C THR A 276 -35.55 -6.40 -13.69
N VAL A 277 -35.88 -5.14 -13.57
CA VAL A 277 -37.14 -4.64 -14.13
C VAL A 277 -36.90 -3.34 -14.88
N VAL A 278 -36.43 -3.43 -16.11
CA VAL A 278 -36.83 -2.48 -17.17
C VAL A 278 -36.94 -3.26 -18.47
N HIS A 279 -38.16 -3.48 -18.89
CA HIS A 279 -38.53 -3.78 -20.28
C HIS A 279 -38.53 -2.49 -21.08
#